data_3f9e7ee77952609d4934df28e16f55fc
#
_entry.id   3f9e7ee77952609d4934df28e16f55fc
#
_cell.length_a   1.000
_cell.length_b   1.000
_cell.length_c   1.000
_cell.angle_alpha   90.00
_cell.angle_beta   90.00
_cell.angle_gamma   90.00
#
_symmetry.space_group_name_H-M   'P 1'
#
loop_
_entity.id
_entity.type
_entity.pdbx_description
1 polymer ?
#
loop_
_entity_poly.entity_id
_entity_poly.type
_entity_poly.pdbx_seq_one_letter_code
_entity_poly.pdbx_strand_id
1 'polypeptide(L)'
;MTDDGQRVRLDEVVALLLSFGPGLHVEDHAFVGRQRPIDVEQDIADAIQARVALEGFAQFTPSDDVRSTLPLAAMRDMVTSLVQAGIPPVFAFVCDEFWLTYWRLHRIVQAALGADTYQLMPDFWVWHVRANAGQAGWSMHRDAGARSLLPDGRAGALSLWIPLTPVDSSTGCVMLLPKHRDPDYGTDRVSQAEFDVRDIRALPGLAGDLMMWSQAVLHWGSRGSPLSDTTRISMSMGVQVDSLGPLNPPLLKSDVLPDAGLRLELIAKQILQYERFASIEPAWAHFARLLLASGLSGLVFDIPDEWRLH
;
A
#
# COMPACT_ATOMS: atom_id res chain seq x y z
N MET A 1 -30.19 -20.77 24.57
CA MET A 1 -28.92 -20.18 25.01
C MET A 1 -28.65 -19.10 24.02
N THR A 2 -28.84 -17.86 24.40
CA THR A 2 -28.71 -16.67 23.56
C THR A 2 -27.22 -16.46 23.30
N ASP A 3 -26.87 -16.54 22.03
CA ASP A 3 -25.57 -16.14 21.49
C ASP A 3 -25.47 -14.60 21.68
N ASP A 4 -24.92 -14.19 22.81
CA ASP A 4 -24.47 -12.81 23.02
C ASP A 4 -23.20 -12.63 22.19
N GLY A 5 -23.40 -12.61 20.87
CA GLY A 5 -22.35 -12.39 19.92
C GLY A 5 -21.59 -11.11 20.28
N GLN A 6 -20.32 -11.27 20.61
CA GLN A 6 -19.36 -10.22 20.90
C GLN A 6 -19.34 -9.25 19.71
N ARG A 7 -20.21 -8.23 19.74
CA ARG A 7 -20.22 -7.16 18.73
C ARG A 7 -19.02 -6.28 18.98
N VAL A 8 -18.17 -6.17 17.96
CA VAL A 8 -17.07 -5.23 17.97
C VAL A 8 -17.65 -3.80 18.03
N ARG A 9 -17.24 -3.03 19.02
CA ARG A 9 -17.64 -1.63 19.15
C ARG A 9 -16.64 -0.76 18.41
N LEU A 10 -17.09 -0.13 17.35
CA LEU A 10 -16.28 0.71 16.45
C LEU A 10 -15.53 1.80 17.22
N ASP A 11 -16.23 2.52 18.09
CA ASP A 11 -15.69 3.62 18.90
C ASP A 11 -14.54 3.17 19.82
N GLU A 12 -14.66 1.99 20.43
CA GLU A 12 -13.63 1.43 21.32
C GLU A 12 -12.39 1.00 20.54
N VAL A 13 -12.58 0.35 19.39
CA VAL A 13 -11.46 -0.09 18.53
C VAL A 13 -10.72 1.13 17.96
N VAL A 14 -11.44 2.13 17.47
CA VAL A 14 -10.85 3.37 16.95
C VAL A 14 -10.07 4.10 18.05
N ALA A 15 -10.68 4.27 19.25
CA ALA A 15 -10.00 4.93 20.38
C ALA A 15 -8.74 4.19 20.81
N LEU A 16 -8.78 2.85 20.86
CA LEU A 16 -7.60 2.03 21.17
C LEU A 16 -6.50 2.24 20.11
N LEU A 17 -6.83 2.12 18.83
CA LEU A 17 -5.84 2.27 17.76
C LEU A 17 -5.24 3.67 17.72
N LEU A 18 -6.06 4.70 17.91
CA LEU A 18 -5.60 6.10 17.92
C LEU A 18 -4.65 6.38 19.10
N SER A 19 -4.77 5.64 20.21
CA SER A 19 -3.85 5.78 21.34
C SER A 19 -2.39 5.43 21.00
N PHE A 20 -2.15 4.67 19.93
CA PHE A 20 -0.81 4.34 19.42
C PHE A 20 -0.24 5.41 18.49
N GLY A 21 -1.06 6.35 18.02
CA GLY A 21 -0.68 7.43 17.10
C GLY A 21 -1.08 8.81 17.61
N PRO A 22 -0.51 9.29 18.73
CA PRO A 22 -0.86 10.61 19.25
C PRO A 22 -0.56 11.69 18.19
N GLY A 23 -1.55 12.54 17.91
CA GLY A 23 -1.45 13.59 16.89
C GLY A 23 -1.85 13.15 15.48
N LEU A 24 -2.28 11.89 15.29
CA LEU A 24 -2.99 11.43 14.09
C LEU A 24 -4.50 11.55 14.29
N HIS A 25 -5.24 11.48 13.19
CA HIS A 25 -6.67 11.76 13.15
C HIS A 25 -7.47 10.56 12.59
N VAL A 26 -8.72 10.44 13.01
CA VAL A 26 -9.71 9.53 12.43
C VAL A 26 -10.99 10.32 12.25
N GLU A 27 -11.46 10.43 10.99
CA GLU A 27 -12.67 11.18 10.61
C GLU A 27 -12.69 12.65 11.09
N ASP A 28 -11.49 13.27 11.17
CA ASP A 28 -11.41 14.71 11.47
C ASP A 28 -11.68 15.52 10.20
N HIS A 29 -12.96 15.85 9.97
CA HIS A 29 -13.39 16.64 8.81
C HIS A 29 -12.69 18.00 8.72
N ALA A 30 -12.33 18.63 9.85
CA ALA A 30 -11.63 19.91 9.86
C ALA A 30 -10.18 19.74 9.42
N PHE A 31 -9.52 18.66 9.83
CA PHE A 31 -8.17 18.31 9.36
C PHE A 31 -8.20 17.95 7.86
N VAL A 32 -9.09 17.06 7.44
CA VAL A 32 -9.26 16.63 6.04
C VAL A 32 -9.53 17.83 5.12
N GLY A 33 -10.46 18.72 5.51
CA GLY A 33 -10.82 19.90 4.73
C GLY A 33 -9.69 20.91 4.49
N ARG A 34 -8.62 20.86 5.27
CA ARG A 34 -7.43 21.69 5.08
C ARG A 34 -6.40 21.07 4.14
N GLN A 35 -6.50 19.79 3.85
CA GLN A 35 -5.54 19.11 2.97
C GLN A 35 -5.70 19.59 1.52
N ARG A 36 -4.61 19.60 0.78
CA ARG A 36 -4.59 19.97 -0.64
C ARG A 36 -3.72 18.96 -1.39
N PRO A 37 -4.11 18.61 -2.64
CA PRO A 37 -3.23 17.87 -3.53
C PRO A 37 -1.92 18.62 -3.73
N ILE A 38 -0.86 17.86 -3.95
CA ILE A 38 0.43 18.41 -4.35
C ILE A 38 0.34 18.78 -5.83
N ASP A 39 0.67 20.02 -6.15
CA ASP A 39 0.77 20.47 -7.53
C ASP A 39 2.03 19.87 -8.19
N VAL A 40 1.88 19.49 -9.43
CA VAL A 40 2.94 18.88 -10.24
C VAL A 40 3.07 19.67 -11.52
N GLU A 41 4.28 20.11 -11.81
CA GLU A 41 4.59 20.76 -13.07
C GLU A 41 4.40 19.79 -14.25
N GLN A 42 3.97 20.31 -15.40
CA GLN A 42 3.59 19.48 -16.54
C GLN A 42 4.76 18.63 -17.06
N ASP A 43 5.96 19.18 -17.07
CA ASP A 43 7.18 18.48 -17.50
C ASP A 43 7.52 17.30 -16.58
N ILE A 44 7.28 17.42 -15.27
CA ILE A 44 7.43 16.33 -14.30
C ILE A 44 6.36 15.27 -14.56
N ALA A 45 5.11 15.68 -14.78
CA ALA A 45 4.01 14.76 -15.08
C ALA A 45 4.29 13.96 -16.38
N ASP A 46 4.74 14.63 -17.44
CA ASP A 46 5.11 14.02 -18.71
C ASP A 46 6.29 13.06 -18.57
N ALA A 47 7.30 13.43 -17.78
CA ALA A 47 8.45 12.58 -17.50
C ALA A 47 8.07 11.30 -16.74
N ILE A 48 7.17 11.40 -15.75
CA ILE A 48 6.64 10.27 -14.99
C ILE A 48 5.87 9.33 -15.92
N GLN A 49 4.96 9.87 -16.74
CA GLN A 49 4.17 9.09 -17.70
C GLN A 49 5.08 8.36 -18.70
N ALA A 50 6.03 9.06 -19.29
CA ALA A 50 6.99 8.48 -20.23
C ALA A 50 7.80 7.35 -19.57
N ARG A 51 8.19 7.53 -18.33
CA ARG A 51 8.98 6.55 -17.58
C ARG A 51 8.17 5.28 -17.29
N VAL A 52 6.95 5.40 -16.82
CA VAL A 52 6.05 4.26 -16.62
C VAL A 52 5.77 3.55 -17.94
N ALA A 53 5.57 4.29 -19.04
CA ALA A 53 5.34 3.71 -20.35
C ALA A 53 6.56 2.92 -20.88
N LEU A 54 7.78 3.42 -20.66
CA LEU A 54 9.02 2.80 -21.17
C LEU A 54 9.55 1.71 -20.23
N GLU A 55 9.65 2.01 -18.93
CA GLU A 55 10.34 1.16 -17.95
C GLU A 55 9.36 0.33 -17.11
N GLY A 56 8.08 0.68 -17.10
CA GLY A 56 7.06 0.05 -16.26
C GLY A 56 7.02 0.60 -14.84
N PHE A 57 7.88 1.57 -14.48
CA PHE A 57 7.94 2.17 -13.15
C PHE A 57 8.41 3.63 -13.21
N ALA A 58 8.13 4.38 -12.16
CA ALA A 58 8.68 5.70 -11.92
C ALA A 58 8.87 5.96 -10.42
N GLN A 59 9.66 6.97 -10.09
CA GLN A 59 9.84 7.49 -8.74
C GLN A 59 9.63 8.99 -8.76
N PHE A 60 8.88 9.48 -7.78
CA PHE A 60 8.69 10.90 -7.54
C PHE A 60 9.23 11.27 -6.16
N THR A 61 10.05 12.31 -6.11
CA THR A 61 10.62 12.85 -4.87
C THR A 61 9.99 14.22 -4.64
N PRO A 62 9.12 14.38 -3.62
CA PRO A 62 8.59 15.68 -3.25
C PRO A 62 9.73 16.64 -2.84
N SER A 63 9.56 17.93 -3.11
CA SER A 63 10.47 18.95 -2.55
C SER A 63 10.48 18.91 -1.02
N ASP A 64 11.52 19.44 -0.39
CA ASP A 64 11.63 19.45 1.08
C ASP A 64 10.48 20.23 1.72
N ASP A 65 10.02 21.31 1.11
CA ASP A 65 8.86 22.07 1.56
C ASP A 65 7.59 21.20 1.57
N VAL A 66 7.32 20.49 0.48
CA VAL A 66 6.18 19.57 0.37
C VAL A 66 6.33 18.41 1.37
N ARG A 67 7.51 17.80 1.44
CA ARG A 67 7.81 16.70 2.35
C ARG A 67 7.56 17.08 3.81
N SER A 68 7.94 18.30 4.21
CA SER A 68 7.75 18.82 5.56
C SER A 68 6.28 18.94 5.98
N THR A 69 5.36 18.97 5.00
CA THR A 69 3.91 19.01 5.25
C THR A 69 3.27 17.62 5.38
N LEU A 70 4.03 16.55 5.15
CA LEU A 70 3.56 15.17 5.35
C LEU A 70 3.85 14.73 6.78
N PRO A 71 2.89 14.11 7.49
CA PRO A 71 3.06 13.72 8.91
C PRO A 71 3.86 12.42 9.08
N LEU A 72 4.95 12.27 8.30
CA LEU A 72 5.70 11.01 8.16
C LEU A 72 6.26 10.51 9.49
N ALA A 73 6.69 11.43 10.38
CA ALA A 73 7.21 11.06 11.69
C ALA A 73 6.12 10.44 12.58
N ALA A 74 4.95 11.07 12.67
CA ALA A 74 3.83 10.55 13.46
C ALA A 74 3.33 9.21 12.90
N MET A 75 3.24 9.06 11.56
CA MET A 75 2.87 7.81 10.91
C MET A 75 3.87 6.69 11.22
N ARG A 76 5.17 6.96 11.11
CA ARG A 76 6.25 6.02 11.48
C ARG A 76 6.16 5.59 12.94
N ASP A 77 5.95 6.55 13.84
CA ASP A 77 5.92 6.31 15.28
C ASP A 77 4.70 5.48 15.69
N MET A 78 3.53 5.72 15.06
CA MET A 78 2.35 4.87 15.21
C MET A 78 2.62 3.42 14.77
N VAL A 79 3.19 3.22 13.58
CA VAL A 79 3.53 1.88 13.09
C VAL A 79 4.48 1.16 14.06
N THR A 80 5.47 1.87 14.58
CA THR A 80 6.41 1.32 15.56
C THR A 80 5.70 0.91 16.84
N SER A 81 4.81 1.77 17.36
CA SER A 81 4.04 1.52 18.59
C SER A 81 3.09 0.32 18.43
N LEU A 82 2.40 0.21 17.31
CA LEU A 82 1.54 -0.96 16.99
C LEU A 82 2.35 -2.26 17.00
N VAL A 83 3.49 -2.29 16.31
CA VAL A 83 4.34 -3.50 16.26
C VAL A 83 4.90 -3.85 17.63
N GLN A 84 5.30 -2.88 18.45
CA GLN A 84 5.74 -3.12 19.83
C GLN A 84 4.64 -3.70 20.71
N ALA A 85 3.38 -3.35 20.44
CA ALA A 85 2.20 -3.91 21.13
C ALA A 85 1.75 -5.25 20.57
N GLY A 86 2.41 -5.81 19.55
CA GLY A 86 2.02 -7.05 18.88
C GLY A 86 0.81 -6.90 17.95
N ILE A 87 0.48 -5.67 17.57
CA ILE A 87 -0.64 -5.37 16.67
C ILE A 87 -0.12 -5.30 15.22
N PRO A 88 -0.79 -5.93 14.25
CA PRO A 88 -0.40 -5.84 12.85
C PRO A 88 -0.33 -4.38 12.37
N PRO A 89 0.78 -3.97 11.74
CA PRO A 89 1.00 -2.55 11.41
C PRO A 89 -0.01 -1.99 10.41
N VAL A 90 -0.71 -2.84 9.66
CA VAL A 90 -1.77 -2.44 8.72
C VAL A 90 -2.94 -1.72 9.42
N PHE A 91 -3.14 -1.92 10.72
CA PHE A 91 -4.12 -1.16 11.50
C PHE A 91 -3.86 0.35 11.52
N ALA A 92 -2.66 0.81 11.17
CA ALA A 92 -2.37 2.23 11.00
C ALA A 92 -3.26 2.90 9.93
N PHE A 93 -3.77 2.14 8.95
CA PHE A 93 -4.75 2.63 7.97
C PHE A 93 -6.13 3.01 8.55
N VAL A 94 -6.34 2.87 9.86
CA VAL A 94 -7.51 3.48 10.50
C VAL A 94 -7.41 5.01 10.47
N CYS A 95 -6.20 5.59 10.48
CA CYS A 95 -5.97 7.03 10.53
C CYS A 95 -6.08 7.70 9.15
N ASP A 96 -6.58 8.94 9.15
CA ASP A 96 -6.80 9.78 7.97
C ASP A 96 -5.51 9.98 7.18
N GLU A 97 -4.38 10.17 7.85
CA GLU A 97 -3.09 10.51 7.26
C GLU A 97 -2.58 9.45 6.27
N PHE A 98 -2.84 8.16 6.54
CA PHE A 98 -2.41 7.09 5.65
C PHE A 98 -3.13 7.12 4.29
N TRP A 99 -4.40 7.50 4.28
CA TRP A 99 -5.20 7.69 3.06
C TRP A 99 -4.87 9.02 2.39
N LEU A 100 -4.81 10.10 3.19
CA LEU A 100 -4.57 11.45 2.70
C LEU A 100 -3.18 11.60 2.06
N THR A 101 -2.19 10.84 2.50
CA THR A 101 -0.87 10.87 1.85
C THR A 101 -0.98 10.42 0.40
N TYR A 102 -1.73 9.38 0.08
CA TYR A 102 -1.99 8.97 -1.30
C TYR A 102 -2.87 9.98 -2.04
N TRP A 103 -3.91 10.47 -1.40
CA TRP A 103 -4.78 11.48 -2.00
C TRP A 103 -4.02 12.77 -2.36
N ARG A 104 -3.09 13.21 -1.52
CA ARG A 104 -2.25 14.38 -1.81
C ARG A 104 -1.35 14.18 -3.03
N LEU A 105 -0.96 12.96 -3.32
CA LEU A 105 -0.13 12.57 -4.47
C LEU A 105 -0.95 12.20 -5.72
N HIS A 106 -2.28 12.39 -5.70
CA HIS A 106 -3.16 11.86 -6.74
C HIS A 106 -2.83 12.37 -8.14
N ARG A 107 -2.38 13.64 -8.30
CA ARG A 107 -2.01 14.19 -9.61
C ARG A 107 -0.81 13.47 -10.23
N ILE A 108 0.10 13.00 -9.41
CA ILE A 108 1.25 12.20 -9.83
C ILE A 108 0.78 10.82 -10.29
N VAL A 109 -0.17 10.23 -9.57
CA VAL A 109 -0.77 8.93 -9.93
C VAL A 109 -1.57 9.04 -11.23
N GLN A 110 -2.33 10.12 -11.43
CA GLN A 110 -3.02 10.42 -12.68
C GLN A 110 -2.04 10.49 -13.86
N ALA A 111 -0.94 11.24 -13.69
CA ALA A 111 0.11 11.32 -14.70
C ALA A 111 0.71 9.94 -15.02
N ALA A 112 1.05 9.16 -14.00
CA ALA A 112 1.64 7.83 -14.15
C ALA A 112 0.71 6.85 -14.89
N LEU A 113 -0.60 6.91 -14.64
CA LEU A 113 -1.62 6.11 -15.32
C LEU A 113 -1.97 6.66 -16.72
N GLY A 114 -1.69 7.94 -16.98
CA GLY A 114 -2.18 8.64 -18.17
C GLY A 114 -3.72 8.70 -18.19
N ALA A 115 -4.34 8.94 -17.03
CA ALA A 115 -5.79 8.96 -16.85
C ALA A 115 -6.22 10.04 -15.86
N ASP A 116 -7.33 10.73 -16.14
CA ASP A 116 -7.86 11.79 -15.28
C ASP A 116 -8.52 11.25 -14.01
N THR A 117 -9.00 10.00 -14.06
CA THR A 117 -9.65 9.32 -12.93
C THR A 117 -9.10 7.91 -12.75
N TYR A 118 -9.10 7.46 -11.51
CA TYR A 118 -8.71 6.12 -11.14
C TYR A 118 -9.38 5.73 -9.82
N GLN A 119 -9.33 4.45 -9.49
CA GLN A 119 -9.88 3.90 -8.26
C GLN A 119 -8.77 3.32 -7.40
N LEU A 120 -8.95 3.40 -6.07
CA LEU A 120 -8.10 2.70 -5.13
C LEU A 120 -8.56 1.24 -5.06
N MET A 121 -7.63 0.35 -5.14
CA MET A 121 -7.86 -1.05 -4.78
C MET A 121 -7.63 -1.22 -3.28
N PRO A 122 -8.47 -1.94 -2.54
CA PRO A 122 -8.15 -2.33 -1.17
C PRO A 122 -7.12 -3.47 -1.19
N ASP A 123 -5.98 -3.16 -1.76
CA ASP A 123 -4.76 -3.93 -1.77
C ASP A 123 -3.66 -3.01 -1.23
N PHE A 124 -3.63 -2.91 0.09
CA PHE A 124 -2.71 -2.04 0.81
C PHE A 124 -2.07 -2.79 1.98
N TRP A 125 -0.85 -2.40 2.32
CA TRP A 125 -0.14 -3.00 3.44
C TRP A 125 0.82 -2.00 4.09
N VAL A 126 1.21 -2.28 5.33
CA VAL A 126 2.27 -1.58 6.06
C VAL A 126 3.37 -2.57 6.39
N TRP A 127 4.57 -2.24 5.98
CA TRP A 127 5.76 -3.05 6.18
C TRP A 127 6.59 -2.48 7.33
N HIS A 128 6.96 -3.34 8.27
CA HIS A 128 7.93 -3.06 9.33
C HIS A 128 9.00 -4.13 9.29
N VAL A 129 10.13 -3.83 8.68
CA VAL A 129 11.18 -4.80 8.34
C VAL A 129 12.49 -4.41 9.02
N ARG A 130 12.98 -5.26 9.90
CA ARG A 130 14.26 -5.08 10.58
C ARG A 130 15.39 -5.63 9.70
N ALA A 131 16.27 -4.75 9.24
CA ALA A 131 17.39 -5.11 8.37
C ALA A 131 18.32 -6.15 9.02
N ASN A 132 18.72 -5.90 10.27
CA ASN A 132 19.63 -6.77 11.04
C ASN A 132 19.04 -8.15 11.38
N ALA A 133 17.73 -8.33 11.30
CA ALA A 133 17.08 -9.63 11.46
C ALA A 133 17.07 -10.48 10.18
N GLY A 134 17.70 -10.03 9.10
CA GLY A 134 17.72 -10.71 7.81
C GLY A 134 16.35 -10.80 7.13
N GLN A 135 15.40 -9.99 7.59
CA GLN A 135 14.06 -9.95 7.01
C GLN A 135 14.10 -9.34 5.62
N ALA A 136 13.33 -9.90 4.70
CA ALA A 136 12.98 -9.28 3.42
C ALA A 136 11.53 -8.81 3.50
N GLY A 137 11.14 -7.83 2.68
CA GLY A 137 9.74 -7.41 2.63
C GLY A 137 8.85 -8.51 2.05
N TRP A 138 9.15 -8.88 0.81
CA TRP A 138 8.40 -9.89 0.05
C TRP A 138 9.30 -10.55 -1.01
N SER A 139 8.91 -11.73 -1.45
CA SER A 139 9.60 -12.47 -2.49
C SER A 139 9.32 -11.88 -3.88
N MET A 140 10.12 -12.28 -4.85
CA MET A 140 9.95 -11.90 -6.26
C MET A 140 8.57 -12.34 -6.77
N HIS A 141 7.80 -11.40 -7.35
CA HIS A 141 6.47 -11.63 -7.90
C HIS A 141 6.01 -10.51 -8.83
N ARG A 142 4.85 -10.70 -9.42
CA ARG A 142 4.02 -9.68 -10.10
C ARG A 142 2.71 -9.58 -9.34
N ASP A 143 2.20 -8.37 -9.11
CA ASP A 143 0.98 -8.19 -8.30
C ASP A 143 -0.25 -8.75 -9.02
N ALA A 144 -0.44 -8.38 -10.30
CA ALA A 144 -1.58 -8.85 -11.10
C ALA A 144 -1.18 -9.32 -12.52
N GLY A 145 0.08 -9.22 -12.89
CA GLY A 145 0.59 -9.71 -14.16
C GLY A 145 -0.16 -9.15 -15.38
N ALA A 146 -0.48 -10.01 -16.34
CA ALA A 146 -1.18 -9.64 -17.57
C ALA A 146 -2.52 -8.95 -17.32
N ARG A 147 -3.23 -9.30 -16.24
CA ARG A 147 -4.56 -8.74 -15.93
C ARG A 147 -4.54 -7.25 -15.62
N SER A 148 -3.37 -6.71 -15.26
CA SER A 148 -3.19 -5.29 -14.94
C SER A 148 -2.91 -4.41 -16.16
N LEU A 149 -2.84 -4.99 -17.34
CA LEU A 149 -2.56 -4.27 -18.58
C LEU A 149 -3.83 -3.96 -19.36
N LEU A 150 -3.83 -2.80 -19.99
CA LEU A 150 -4.85 -2.43 -20.97
C LEU A 150 -4.61 -3.19 -22.30
N PRO A 151 -5.61 -3.25 -23.19
CA PRO A 151 -5.47 -3.95 -24.48
C PRO A 151 -4.33 -3.43 -25.36
N ASP A 152 -3.91 -2.18 -25.18
CA ASP A 152 -2.77 -1.57 -25.89
C ASP A 152 -1.41 -1.83 -25.21
N GLY A 153 -1.38 -2.61 -24.13
CA GLY A 153 -0.19 -2.96 -23.37
C GLY A 153 0.29 -1.89 -22.38
N ARG A 154 -0.45 -0.79 -22.23
CA ARG A 154 -0.17 0.19 -21.16
C ARG A 154 -0.58 -0.37 -19.80
N ALA A 155 0.05 0.15 -18.75
CA ALA A 155 -0.33 -0.17 -17.37
C ALA A 155 -1.74 0.37 -17.08
N GLY A 156 -2.68 -0.50 -16.78
CA GLY A 156 -4.01 -0.17 -16.29
C GLY A 156 -4.09 -0.16 -14.76
N ALA A 157 -3.10 -0.76 -14.09
CA ALA A 157 -2.99 -0.75 -12.64
C ALA A 157 -1.54 -0.54 -12.20
N LEU A 158 -1.38 0.19 -11.09
CA LEU A 158 -0.09 0.47 -10.46
C LEU A 158 -0.11 0.05 -9.00
N SER A 159 1.04 -0.38 -8.52
CA SER A 159 1.35 -0.43 -7.10
C SER A 159 2.10 0.83 -6.70
N LEU A 160 1.62 1.48 -5.67
CA LEU A 160 2.19 2.69 -5.07
C LEU A 160 2.88 2.28 -3.77
N TRP A 161 4.09 2.77 -3.55
CA TRP A 161 4.85 2.45 -2.36
C TRP A 161 5.54 3.71 -1.81
N ILE A 162 5.35 3.97 -0.52
CA ILE A 162 5.86 5.16 0.16
C ILE A 162 6.66 4.71 1.38
N PRO A 163 7.98 4.94 1.42
CA PRO A 163 8.78 4.73 2.61
C PRO A 163 8.46 5.79 3.67
N LEU A 164 8.31 5.37 4.92
CA LEU A 164 8.19 6.23 6.10
C LEU A 164 9.53 6.41 6.82
N THR A 165 10.53 5.63 6.42
CA THR A 165 11.95 5.75 6.79
C THR A 165 12.78 5.78 5.52
N PRO A 166 13.97 6.40 5.49
CA PRO A 166 14.86 6.32 4.34
C PRO A 166 15.18 4.87 3.98
N VAL A 167 15.29 4.59 2.69
CA VAL A 167 15.54 3.23 2.16
C VAL A 167 16.68 3.23 1.16
N ASP A 168 17.55 2.24 1.32
CA ASP A 168 18.68 2.00 0.44
C ASP A 168 19.02 0.49 0.41
N SER A 169 20.16 0.14 -0.16
CA SER A 169 20.62 -1.25 -0.19
C SER A 169 20.93 -1.83 1.19
N SER A 170 21.24 -0.99 2.18
CA SER A 170 21.54 -1.44 3.54
C SER A 170 20.26 -1.71 4.36
N THR A 171 19.20 -1.00 4.10
CA THR A 171 17.90 -1.16 4.77
C THR A 171 16.94 -2.09 4.02
N GLY A 172 17.27 -2.42 2.76
CA GLY A 172 16.45 -3.27 1.91
C GLY A 172 15.39 -2.48 1.13
N CYS A 173 15.77 -1.87 0.00
CA CYS A 173 14.84 -1.17 -0.90
C CYS A 173 14.08 -2.13 -1.83
N VAL A 174 13.12 -1.59 -2.56
CA VAL A 174 12.46 -2.33 -3.64
C VAL A 174 13.45 -2.55 -4.78
N MET A 175 13.42 -3.76 -5.31
CA MET A 175 14.15 -4.17 -6.51
C MET A 175 13.12 -4.54 -7.57
N LEU A 176 13.39 -4.19 -8.81
CA LEU A 176 12.52 -4.55 -9.94
C LEU A 176 13.30 -4.75 -11.23
N LEU A 177 12.65 -5.43 -12.16
CA LEU A 177 13.14 -5.61 -13.51
C LEU A 177 12.36 -4.68 -14.46
N PRO A 178 13.02 -3.72 -15.14
CA PRO A 178 12.33 -2.83 -16.07
C PRO A 178 11.58 -3.60 -17.16
N LYS A 179 10.39 -3.11 -17.53
CA LYS A 179 9.51 -3.69 -18.54
C LYS A 179 10.23 -4.11 -19.83
N HIS A 180 11.11 -3.26 -20.35
CA HIS A 180 11.83 -3.50 -21.61
C HIS A 180 12.98 -4.50 -21.49
N ARG A 181 13.32 -4.94 -20.27
CA ARG A 181 14.32 -5.94 -19.95
C ARG A 181 13.74 -7.27 -19.47
N ASP A 182 12.41 -7.30 -19.33
CA ASP A 182 11.66 -8.43 -18.82
C ASP A 182 11.05 -9.23 -19.98
N PRO A 183 11.60 -10.40 -20.35
CA PRO A 183 11.08 -11.19 -21.45
C PRO A 183 9.66 -11.74 -21.19
N ASP A 184 9.28 -11.82 -19.91
CA ASP A 184 7.97 -12.31 -19.49
C ASP A 184 7.01 -11.19 -19.06
N TYR A 185 7.34 -9.92 -19.37
CA TYR A 185 6.43 -8.81 -19.09
C TYR A 185 5.07 -9.03 -19.74
N GLY A 186 3.99 -8.78 -19.00
CA GLY A 186 2.62 -9.04 -19.49
C GLY A 186 2.22 -10.51 -19.44
N THR A 187 2.96 -11.34 -18.74
CA THR A 187 2.58 -12.72 -18.40
C THR A 187 2.50 -12.88 -16.88
N ASP A 188 2.03 -14.05 -16.41
CA ASP A 188 2.01 -14.39 -14.98
C ASP A 188 3.26 -15.21 -14.56
N ARG A 189 4.27 -15.33 -15.43
CA ARG A 189 5.48 -16.09 -15.15
C ARG A 189 6.37 -15.33 -14.16
N VAL A 190 6.84 -16.04 -13.14
CA VAL A 190 7.73 -15.50 -12.09
C VAL A 190 8.96 -16.38 -11.89
N SER A 191 8.76 -17.69 -11.74
CA SER A 191 9.78 -18.63 -11.26
C SER A 191 10.80 -19.08 -12.31
N GLN A 192 10.63 -18.72 -13.57
CA GLN A 192 11.47 -19.09 -14.69
C GLN A 192 11.96 -17.88 -15.50
N ALA A 193 11.84 -16.67 -14.91
CA ALA A 193 12.28 -15.46 -15.59
C ALA A 193 13.81 -15.49 -15.73
N GLU A 194 14.28 -15.72 -16.94
CA GLU A 194 15.69 -15.57 -17.29
C GLU A 194 15.96 -14.09 -17.58
N PHE A 195 16.67 -13.41 -16.70
CA PHE A 195 17.09 -12.02 -16.87
C PHE A 195 18.53 -11.82 -16.41
N ASP A 196 19.17 -10.80 -16.94
CA ASP A 196 20.51 -10.41 -16.48
C ASP A 196 20.39 -9.62 -15.17
N VAL A 197 21.15 -10.02 -14.15
CA VAL A 197 21.21 -9.32 -12.87
C VAL A 197 21.62 -7.85 -13.00
N ARG A 198 22.33 -7.48 -14.08
CA ARG A 198 22.72 -6.10 -14.41
C ARG A 198 21.55 -5.24 -14.84
N ASP A 199 20.44 -5.84 -15.24
CA ASP A 199 19.23 -5.14 -15.65
C ASP A 199 18.32 -4.76 -14.46
N ILE A 200 18.58 -5.34 -13.28
CA ILE A 200 17.84 -5.03 -12.06
C ILE A 200 18.05 -3.56 -11.68
N ARG A 201 16.93 -2.93 -11.24
CA ARG A 201 16.95 -1.58 -10.67
C ARG A 201 16.57 -1.63 -9.20
N ALA A 202 17.42 -1.01 -8.38
CA ALA A 202 17.10 -0.70 -6.99
C ALA A 202 16.40 0.66 -6.92
N LEU A 203 15.41 0.79 -6.05
CA LEU A 203 14.70 2.05 -5.79
C LEU A 203 15.05 2.55 -4.38
N PRO A 204 16.23 3.16 -4.16
CA PRO A 204 16.50 3.88 -2.93
C PRO A 204 15.69 5.17 -2.87
N GLY A 205 15.41 5.66 -1.67
CA GLY A 205 14.67 6.91 -1.53
C GLY A 205 14.60 7.41 -0.09
N LEU A 206 14.10 8.62 0.03
CA LEU A 206 13.84 9.29 1.30
C LEU A 206 12.43 8.96 1.80
N ALA A 207 12.19 9.15 3.08
CA ALA A 207 10.83 9.09 3.62
C ALA A 207 9.91 10.07 2.87
N GLY A 208 8.75 9.59 2.43
CA GLY A 208 7.78 10.38 1.66
C GLY A 208 7.99 10.40 0.15
N ASP A 209 9.04 9.76 -0.38
CA ASP A 209 9.12 9.53 -1.82
C ASP A 209 7.97 8.61 -2.27
N LEU A 210 7.45 8.81 -3.47
CA LEU A 210 6.49 7.90 -4.08
C LEU A 210 7.19 7.05 -5.14
N MET A 211 7.25 5.77 -4.91
CA MET A 211 7.66 4.77 -5.89
C MET A 211 6.42 4.11 -6.45
N MET A 212 6.37 3.95 -7.76
CA MET A 212 5.21 3.37 -8.45
C MET A 212 5.65 2.46 -9.58
N TRP A 213 4.96 1.36 -9.74
CA TRP A 213 5.22 0.40 -10.82
C TRP A 213 3.94 -0.25 -11.32
N SER A 214 3.93 -0.60 -12.60
CA SER A 214 2.88 -1.44 -13.18
C SER A 214 2.78 -2.76 -12.42
N GLN A 215 1.59 -3.19 -12.09
CA GLN A 215 1.37 -4.48 -11.44
C GLN A 215 1.79 -5.70 -12.27
N ALA A 216 2.20 -5.48 -13.54
CA ALA A 216 2.84 -6.48 -14.38
C ALA A 216 4.36 -6.53 -14.24
N VAL A 217 5.00 -5.57 -13.55
CA VAL A 217 6.45 -5.54 -13.34
C VAL A 217 6.89 -6.60 -12.33
N LEU A 218 7.93 -7.32 -12.66
CA LEU A 218 8.58 -8.25 -11.75
C LEU A 218 9.35 -7.48 -10.68
N HIS A 219 9.00 -7.66 -9.40
CA HIS A 219 9.61 -6.91 -8.30
C HIS A 219 9.68 -7.71 -7.00
N TRP A 220 10.51 -7.25 -6.05
CA TRP A 220 10.67 -7.84 -4.72
C TRP A 220 11.25 -6.84 -3.72
N GLY A 221 11.09 -7.14 -2.43
CA GLY A 221 11.79 -6.44 -1.37
C GLY A 221 13.16 -7.05 -1.12
N SER A 222 14.24 -6.29 -1.27
CA SER A 222 15.56 -6.81 -0.97
C SER A 222 15.76 -7.00 0.55
N ARG A 223 16.70 -7.86 0.91
CA ARG A 223 17.13 -8.02 2.30
C ARG A 223 18.01 -6.83 2.70
N GLY A 224 17.82 -6.35 3.92
CA GLY A 224 18.73 -5.39 4.50
C GLY A 224 20.06 -6.02 4.94
N SER A 225 21.03 -5.18 5.20
CA SER A 225 22.30 -5.58 5.77
C SER A 225 22.16 -6.02 7.23
N PRO A 226 22.76 -7.12 7.66
CA PRO A 226 22.77 -7.50 9.08
C PRO A 226 23.53 -6.49 9.97
N LEU A 227 24.27 -5.58 9.36
CA LEU A 227 25.00 -4.50 10.06
C LEU A 227 24.18 -3.21 10.17
N SER A 228 22.99 -3.16 9.59
CA SER A 228 22.12 -1.97 9.67
C SER A 228 21.14 -2.11 10.83
N ASP A 229 21.20 -1.17 11.76
CA ASP A 229 20.25 -1.06 12.88
C ASP A 229 18.93 -0.37 12.47
N THR A 230 18.83 0.07 11.22
CA THR A 230 17.66 0.81 10.72
C THR A 230 16.51 -0.16 10.42
N THR A 231 15.34 0.17 10.90
CA THR A 231 14.10 -0.50 10.53
C THR A 231 13.51 0.21 9.31
N ARG A 232 13.23 -0.56 8.25
CA ARG A 232 12.46 -0.08 7.10
C ARG A 232 10.97 -0.09 7.45
N ILE A 233 10.36 1.07 7.41
CA ILE A 233 8.91 1.22 7.55
C ILE A 233 8.40 1.84 6.26
N SER A 234 7.35 1.24 5.69
CA SER A 234 6.77 1.68 4.42
C SER A 234 5.31 1.28 4.32
N MET A 235 4.58 1.95 3.45
CA MET A 235 3.19 1.61 3.13
C MET A 235 3.02 1.44 1.63
N SER A 236 2.08 0.59 1.22
CA SER A 236 1.73 0.35 -0.18
C SER A 236 0.23 0.44 -0.40
N MET A 237 -0.17 0.76 -1.62
CA MET A 237 -1.56 0.76 -2.07
C MET A 237 -1.64 0.46 -3.57
N GLY A 238 -2.60 -0.38 -3.96
CA GLY A 238 -2.93 -0.63 -5.35
C GLY A 238 -3.89 0.42 -5.91
N VAL A 239 -3.73 0.78 -7.18
CA VAL A 239 -4.65 1.65 -7.92
C VAL A 239 -4.89 1.11 -9.33
N GLN A 240 -6.06 1.39 -9.90
CA GLN A 240 -6.37 1.02 -11.27
C GLN A 240 -7.23 2.06 -11.97
N VAL A 241 -7.14 2.13 -13.31
CA VAL A 241 -8.03 2.96 -14.12
C VAL A 241 -9.45 2.40 -14.17
N ASP A 242 -10.43 3.27 -14.38
CA ASP A 242 -11.86 2.88 -14.41
C ASP A 242 -12.20 1.91 -15.55
N SER A 243 -11.43 1.94 -16.64
CA SER A 243 -11.64 1.07 -17.81
C SER A 243 -11.17 -0.38 -17.64
N LEU A 244 -10.45 -0.66 -16.55
CA LEU A 244 -9.99 -2.01 -16.21
C LEU A 244 -11.03 -2.71 -15.33
N GLY A 245 -11.32 -3.98 -15.58
CA GLY A 245 -12.14 -4.79 -14.70
C GLY A 245 -11.55 -4.85 -13.28
N PRO A 246 -12.36 -4.95 -12.22
CA PRO A 246 -11.87 -4.94 -10.85
C PRO A 246 -10.85 -6.04 -10.58
N LEU A 247 -9.62 -5.66 -10.20
CA LEU A 247 -8.56 -6.62 -9.86
C LEU A 247 -8.68 -7.11 -8.41
N ASN A 248 -9.08 -6.23 -7.51
CA ASN A 248 -9.27 -6.54 -6.09
C ASN A 248 -10.44 -5.71 -5.50
N PRO A 249 -11.70 -6.18 -5.60
CA PRO A 249 -12.87 -5.46 -5.11
C PRO A 249 -12.96 -5.45 -3.56
N PRO A 250 -13.73 -4.48 -2.99
CA PRO A 250 -14.46 -3.41 -3.66
C PRO A 250 -13.50 -2.29 -4.10
N LEU A 251 -13.74 -1.69 -5.26
CA LEU A 251 -12.97 -0.52 -5.67
C LEU A 251 -13.51 0.74 -4.98
N LEU A 252 -12.60 1.61 -4.56
CA LEU A 252 -12.93 2.86 -3.89
C LEU A 252 -12.63 4.05 -4.80
N LYS A 253 -13.46 5.08 -4.75
CA LYS A 253 -13.16 6.34 -5.44
C LYS A 253 -11.90 6.97 -4.83
N SER A 254 -10.99 7.43 -5.68
CA SER A 254 -9.72 8.04 -5.24
C SER A 254 -9.88 9.41 -4.56
N ASP A 255 -11.05 10.04 -4.71
CA ASP A 255 -11.40 11.35 -4.15
C ASP A 255 -12.29 11.28 -2.89
N VAL A 256 -12.63 10.07 -2.43
CA VAL A 256 -13.45 9.84 -1.26
C VAL A 256 -12.68 9.10 -0.18
N LEU A 257 -12.57 9.73 0.99
CA LEU A 257 -11.98 9.09 2.15
C LEU A 257 -12.97 8.08 2.76
N PRO A 258 -12.62 6.80 2.93
CA PRO A 258 -13.51 5.83 3.55
C PRO A 258 -13.74 6.19 5.04
N ASP A 259 -14.95 5.94 5.55
CA ASP A 259 -15.23 6.07 6.98
C ASP A 259 -14.49 5.03 7.83
N ALA A 260 -14.45 5.22 9.15
CA ALA A 260 -13.70 4.38 10.05
C ALA A 260 -14.20 2.92 10.05
N GLY A 261 -15.49 2.70 9.89
CA GLY A 261 -16.08 1.36 9.79
C GLY A 261 -15.57 0.63 8.56
N LEU A 262 -15.64 1.29 7.40
CA LEU A 262 -15.13 0.74 6.14
C LEU A 262 -13.62 0.51 6.20
N ARG A 263 -12.83 1.43 6.78
CA ARG A 263 -11.39 1.23 6.95
C ARG A 263 -11.07 -0.03 7.74
N LEU A 264 -11.77 -0.28 8.86
CA LEU A 264 -11.55 -1.48 9.67
C LEU A 264 -11.93 -2.76 8.91
N GLU A 265 -13.01 -2.75 8.14
CA GLU A 265 -13.37 -3.90 7.28
C GLU A 265 -12.33 -4.12 6.17
N LEU A 266 -11.84 -3.05 5.54
CA LEU A 266 -10.76 -3.15 4.56
C LEU A 266 -9.46 -3.66 5.18
N ILE A 267 -9.08 -3.20 6.37
CA ILE A 267 -7.93 -3.71 7.13
C ILE A 267 -8.11 -5.20 7.43
N ALA A 268 -9.29 -5.60 7.86
CA ALA A 268 -9.61 -7.00 8.11
C ALA A 268 -9.45 -7.86 6.84
N LYS A 269 -9.95 -7.36 5.70
CA LYS A 269 -9.73 -8.00 4.39
C LYS A 269 -8.23 -8.14 4.08
N GLN A 270 -7.43 -7.11 4.32
CA GLN A 270 -5.98 -7.17 4.08
C GLN A 270 -5.30 -8.20 5.00
N ILE A 271 -5.66 -8.26 6.28
CA ILE A 271 -5.11 -9.26 7.21
C ILE A 271 -5.35 -10.67 6.67
N LEU A 272 -6.57 -10.98 6.23
CA LEU A 272 -6.91 -12.31 5.69
C LEU A 272 -6.25 -12.58 4.33
N GLN A 273 -6.16 -11.58 3.46
CA GLN A 273 -5.49 -11.68 2.17
C GLN A 273 -3.99 -11.96 2.34
N TYR A 274 -3.35 -11.32 3.32
CA TYR A 274 -1.92 -11.44 3.58
C TYR A 274 -1.55 -12.57 4.55
N GLU A 275 -2.54 -13.28 5.13
CA GLU A 275 -2.30 -14.39 6.07
C GLU A 275 -1.32 -15.45 5.52
N ARG A 276 -1.32 -15.66 4.19
CA ARG A 276 -0.42 -16.61 3.51
C ARG A 276 0.99 -16.08 3.26
N PHE A 277 1.19 -14.76 3.32
CA PHE A 277 2.44 -14.09 2.94
C PHE A 277 3.14 -13.43 4.12
N ALA A 278 2.39 -13.02 5.14
CA ALA A 278 2.89 -12.43 6.36
C ALA A 278 2.63 -13.39 7.53
N SER A 279 3.54 -13.39 8.50
CA SER A 279 3.34 -14.15 9.74
C SER A 279 2.28 -13.43 10.60
N ILE A 280 1.00 -13.67 10.29
CA ILE A 280 -0.15 -13.17 11.03
C ILE A 280 -0.48 -14.16 12.13
N GLU A 281 -0.54 -13.69 13.38
CA GLU A 281 -0.98 -14.54 14.49
C GLU A 281 -2.46 -14.92 14.32
N PRO A 282 -2.84 -16.17 14.63
CA PRO A 282 -4.22 -16.66 14.46
C PRO A 282 -5.28 -15.80 15.15
N ALA A 283 -4.94 -15.16 16.27
CA ALA A 283 -5.83 -14.25 16.98
C ALA A 283 -6.22 -13.03 16.12
N TRP A 284 -5.29 -12.49 15.33
CA TRP A 284 -5.57 -11.37 14.44
C TRP A 284 -6.40 -11.78 13.23
N ALA A 285 -6.17 -12.96 12.68
CA ALA A 285 -7.01 -13.51 11.62
C ALA A 285 -8.44 -13.75 12.11
N HIS A 286 -8.60 -14.26 13.34
CA HIS A 286 -9.91 -14.40 13.97
C HIS A 286 -10.59 -13.04 14.19
N PHE A 287 -9.87 -12.06 14.74
CA PHE A 287 -10.39 -10.71 14.93
C PHE A 287 -10.80 -10.05 13.61
N ALA A 288 -10.02 -10.25 12.53
CA ALA A 288 -10.38 -9.78 11.21
C ALA A 288 -11.71 -10.36 10.71
N ARG A 289 -11.95 -11.67 10.93
CA ARG A 289 -13.24 -12.30 10.60
C ARG A 289 -14.41 -11.69 11.42
N LEU A 290 -14.19 -11.42 12.71
CA LEU A 290 -15.18 -10.73 13.55
C LEU A 290 -15.52 -9.32 13.02
N LEU A 291 -14.50 -8.54 12.60
CA LEU A 291 -14.70 -7.22 12.00
C LEU A 291 -15.58 -7.30 10.74
N LEU A 292 -15.25 -8.21 9.82
CA LEU A 292 -16.04 -8.39 8.59
C LEU A 292 -17.47 -8.87 8.89
N ALA A 293 -17.65 -9.77 9.85
CA ALA A 293 -18.96 -10.27 10.24
C ALA A 293 -19.82 -9.20 10.96
N SER A 294 -19.18 -8.15 11.49
CA SER A 294 -19.89 -7.06 12.21
C SER A 294 -20.58 -6.08 11.27
N GLY A 295 -20.21 -6.04 9.97
CA GLY A 295 -20.86 -5.16 8.97
C GLY A 295 -20.80 -3.67 9.35
N LEU A 296 -19.63 -3.20 9.78
CA LEU A 296 -19.44 -1.87 10.36
C LEU A 296 -19.76 -0.72 9.37
N SER A 297 -19.48 -0.92 8.08
CA SER A 297 -19.70 0.08 7.03
C SER A 297 -21.08 -0.03 6.38
N GLY A 298 -21.81 -1.12 6.63
CA GLY A 298 -23.05 -1.44 5.93
C GLY A 298 -22.87 -1.85 4.45
N LEU A 299 -21.61 -1.94 3.98
CA LEU A 299 -21.29 -2.47 2.65
C LEU A 299 -21.29 -4.00 2.68
N VAL A 300 -21.77 -4.60 1.59
CA VAL A 300 -21.69 -6.04 1.40
C VAL A 300 -20.38 -6.34 0.65
N PHE A 301 -19.46 -7.00 1.33
CA PHE A 301 -18.24 -7.51 0.72
C PHE A 301 -18.53 -8.91 0.15
N ASP A 302 -18.01 -9.18 -1.04
CA ASP A 302 -17.89 -10.55 -1.53
C ASP A 302 -16.73 -11.23 -0.81
N ILE A 303 -17.06 -11.85 0.34
CA ILE A 303 -16.08 -12.48 1.22
C ILE A 303 -15.98 -13.94 0.80
N PRO A 304 -14.79 -14.43 0.40
CA PRO A 304 -14.55 -15.84 0.14
C PRO A 304 -15.01 -16.72 1.31
N ASP A 305 -15.56 -17.90 1.02
CA ASP A 305 -16.11 -18.78 2.06
C ASP A 305 -15.07 -19.16 3.12
N GLU A 306 -13.81 -19.33 2.72
CA GLU A 306 -12.69 -19.61 3.63
C GLU A 306 -12.37 -18.50 4.62
N TRP A 307 -12.90 -17.28 4.41
CA TRP A 307 -12.73 -16.15 5.33
C TRP A 307 -13.90 -15.96 6.29
N ARG A 308 -14.99 -16.70 6.09
CA ARG A 308 -16.17 -16.62 6.98
C ARG A 308 -15.90 -17.28 8.33
N LEU A 309 -16.59 -16.81 9.36
CA LEU A 309 -16.66 -17.50 10.65
C LEU A 309 -17.50 -18.76 10.49
N HIS A 310 -17.00 -19.88 10.98
CA HIS A 310 -17.71 -21.16 11.10
C HIS A 310 -18.14 -21.39 12.54
#